data_69c49b0711bf95f98ea72693088bb72a
#
_entry.id   69c49b0711bf95f98ea72693088bb72a
#
_cell.length_a   1.000
_cell.length_b   1.000
_cell.length_c   1.000
_cell.angle_alpha   90.00
_cell.angle_beta   90.00
_cell.angle_gamma   90.00
#
_symmetry.space_group_name_H-M   'P 1'
#
loop_
_entity.id
_entity.type
_entity.pdbx_description
1 polymer ?
#
loop_
_entity_poly.entity_id
_entity_poly.type
_entity_poly.pdbx_seq_one_letter_code
_entity_poly.pdbx_strand_id
1 'polypeptide(L)'
;MLPSVVTSRRQLLQLMGSVVALGTAAGCAPVRSGAPQLLSVKGDLPKAWLQELPSPWQSQRLEGPEQLLSVVDRSALQEQGLSGAALLALGDGWAQQLDRARLQPLEASALLVQLAPMAQAPSRLFAPEGAVPVAFPWAFGTWLLVLRSRPDLWRQRQQGWSLLLDPSLREKVVLPSSPRVVIELALRQL
;
A
#
# COMPACT_ATOMS: atom_id res chain seq x y z
N MET A 1 10.98 3.33 29.06
CA MET A 1 10.17 2.13 28.76
C MET A 1 8.83 2.62 28.30
N LEU A 2 8.58 2.64 27.00
CA LEU A 2 7.28 2.97 26.43
C LEU A 2 6.45 1.69 26.34
N PRO A 3 5.20 1.66 26.80
CA PRO A 3 4.35 0.50 26.66
C PRO A 3 4.08 0.27 25.15
N SER A 4 4.39 -0.93 24.67
CA SER A 4 3.99 -1.40 23.35
C SER A 4 2.46 -1.53 23.34
N VAL A 5 1.77 -0.53 22.83
CA VAL A 5 0.32 -0.62 22.57
C VAL A 5 0.15 -1.51 21.35
N VAL A 6 -0.01 -2.80 21.60
CA VAL A 6 -0.44 -3.75 20.57
C VAL A 6 -1.91 -3.45 20.28
N THR A 7 -2.17 -2.59 19.30
CA THR A 7 -3.53 -2.33 18.83
C THR A 7 -4.05 -3.63 18.23
N SER A 8 -5.09 -4.19 18.82
CA SER A 8 -5.71 -5.42 18.34
C SER A 8 -6.19 -5.25 16.90
N ARG A 9 -5.95 -6.25 16.03
CA ARG A 9 -6.43 -6.30 14.64
C ARG A 9 -7.93 -5.98 14.53
N ARG A 10 -8.69 -6.37 15.54
CA ARG A 10 -10.13 -6.12 15.67
C ARG A 10 -10.46 -4.64 15.85
N GLN A 11 -9.62 -3.88 16.56
CA GLN A 11 -9.78 -2.43 16.73
C GLN A 11 -9.50 -1.66 15.43
N LEU A 12 -8.51 -2.11 14.64
CA LEU A 12 -8.22 -1.54 13.32
C LEU A 12 -9.42 -1.69 12.38
N LEU A 13 -10.01 -2.89 12.34
CA LEU A 13 -11.16 -3.18 11.47
C LEU A 13 -12.45 -2.51 11.97
N GLN A 14 -12.63 -2.39 13.27
CA GLN A 14 -13.79 -1.68 13.85
C GLN A 14 -13.72 -0.17 13.58
N LEU A 15 -12.54 0.44 13.59
CA LEU A 15 -12.37 1.85 13.23
C LEU A 15 -12.60 2.11 11.75
N MET A 16 -12.22 1.16 10.87
CA MET A 16 -12.57 1.24 9.45
C MET A 16 -14.09 1.18 9.21
N GLY A 17 -14.82 0.44 10.03
CA GLY A 17 -16.30 0.38 9.97
C GLY A 17 -16.99 1.66 10.44
N SER A 18 -16.39 2.39 11.36
CA SER A 18 -16.98 3.60 11.97
C SER A 18 -16.92 4.83 11.03
N VAL A 19 -15.96 4.89 10.13
CA VAL A 19 -15.80 6.01 9.18
C VAL A 19 -16.98 6.11 8.20
N VAL A 20 -17.64 4.99 7.90
CA VAL A 20 -18.79 4.97 6.97
C VAL A 20 -20.07 5.51 7.61
N ALA A 21 -20.21 5.45 8.94
CA ALA A 21 -21.44 5.84 9.64
C ALA A 21 -21.55 7.35 9.95
N LEU A 22 -20.45 8.10 9.95
CA LEU A 22 -20.44 9.53 10.29
C LEU A 22 -20.52 10.50 9.12
N GLY A 23 -20.43 9.99 7.88
CA GLY A 23 -20.47 10.80 6.65
C GLY A 23 -21.86 11.25 6.18
N THR A 24 -22.94 10.93 6.88
CA THR A 24 -24.31 11.15 6.37
C THR A 24 -24.97 12.46 6.78
N ALA A 25 -24.28 13.40 7.43
CA ALA A 25 -24.90 14.60 7.99
C ALA A 25 -24.59 15.93 7.29
N ALA A 26 -23.89 15.97 6.14
CA ALA A 26 -23.68 17.24 5.46
C ALA A 26 -23.61 17.06 3.93
N GLY A 27 -24.70 17.36 3.24
CA GLY A 27 -24.75 17.57 1.80
C GLY A 27 -25.30 16.37 1.03
N CYS A 28 -26.41 16.60 0.32
CA CYS A 28 -27.06 15.65 -0.61
C CYS A 28 -26.16 15.36 -1.84
N ALA A 29 -25.09 14.62 -1.64
CA ALA A 29 -24.45 13.91 -2.74
C ALA A 29 -25.25 12.60 -2.96
N PRO A 30 -25.55 12.19 -4.20
CA PRO A 30 -26.25 10.93 -4.45
C PRO A 30 -25.41 9.81 -3.86
N VAL A 31 -25.93 9.15 -2.81
CA VAL A 31 -25.32 7.94 -2.23
C VAL A 31 -25.32 6.90 -3.35
N ARG A 32 -24.15 6.67 -3.92
CA ARG A 32 -23.95 5.59 -4.88
C ARG A 32 -24.25 4.28 -4.16
N SER A 33 -25.31 3.62 -4.55
CA SER A 33 -25.80 2.38 -3.96
C SER A 33 -24.91 1.20 -4.37
N GLY A 34 -23.89 0.91 -3.55
CA GLY A 34 -23.04 -0.26 -3.70
C GLY A 34 -22.34 -0.57 -2.39
N ALA A 35 -22.11 -1.84 -2.11
CA ALA A 35 -21.32 -2.23 -0.94
C ALA A 35 -19.89 -1.66 -1.04
N PRO A 36 -19.30 -1.17 0.07
CA PRO A 36 -17.94 -0.70 0.06
C PRO A 36 -16.96 -1.85 -0.26
N GLN A 37 -15.92 -1.55 -1.03
CA GLN A 37 -14.99 -2.55 -1.55
C GLN A 37 -13.58 -2.34 -1.05
N LEU A 38 -12.89 -3.43 -0.72
CA LEU A 38 -11.45 -3.47 -0.52
C LEU A 38 -10.81 -4.13 -1.73
N LEU A 39 -10.12 -3.34 -2.54
CA LEU A 39 -9.35 -3.83 -3.69
C LEU A 39 -7.91 -4.08 -3.27
N SER A 40 -7.39 -5.26 -3.55
CA SER A 40 -6.02 -5.63 -3.21
C SER A 40 -5.39 -6.51 -4.28
N VAL A 41 -4.07 -6.54 -4.32
CA VAL A 41 -3.35 -7.51 -5.13
C VAL A 41 -3.31 -8.85 -4.39
N LYS A 42 -3.36 -9.95 -5.12
CA LYS A 42 -3.27 -11.30 -4.55
C LYS A 42 -1.95 -11.46 -3.79
N GLY A 43 -2.06 -11.86 -2.54
CA GLY A 43 -0.90 -12.09 -1.67
C GLY A 43 -0.46 -10.88 -0.83
N ASP A 44 -0.89 -9.66 -1.13
CA ASP A 44 -0.51 -8.47 -0.36
C ASP A 44 -1.14 -8.45 1.03
N LEU A 45 -2.40 -8.89 1.13
CA LEU A 45 -3.10 -8.93 2.40
C LEU A 45 -3.25 -10.37 2.93
N PRO A 46 -3.08 -10.58 4.25
CA PRO A 46 -3.33 -11.86 4.88
C PRO A 46 -4.79 -12.31 4.67
N LYS A 47 -5.00 -13.58 4.32
CA LYS A 47 -6.35 -14.13 4.13
C LYS A 47 -7.25 -13.94 5.36
N ALA A 48 -6.70 -14.08 6.55
CA ALA A 48 -7.43 -13.87 7.80
C ALA A 48 -8.04 -12.48 7.90
N TRP A 49 -7.33 -11.43 7.45
CA TRP A 49 -7.85 -10.06 7.47
C TRP A 49 -9.04 -9.87 6.52
N LEU A 50 -8.97 -10.52 5.35
CA LEU A 50 -10.06 -10.46 4.38
C LEU A 50 -11.33 -11.18 4.88
N GLN A 51 -11.18 -12.19 5.72
CA GLN A 51 -12.29 -12.89 6.36
C GLN A 51 -12.92 -12.11 7.51
N GLU A 52 -12.18 -11.20 8.13
CA GLU A 52 -12.62 -10.36 9.23
C GLU A 52 -13.20 -9.01 8.77
N LEU A 53 -13.36 -8.78 7.46
CA LEU A 53 -13.97 -7.56 6.97
C LEU A 53 -15.40 -7.41 7.50
N PRO A 54 -15.72 -6.25 8.09
CA PRO A 54 -17.06 -6.03 8.62
C PRO A 54 -18.10 -5.93 7.49
N SER A 55 -19.29 -6.44 7.70
CA SER A 55 -20.41 -6.20 6.77
C SER A 55 -20.71 -4.70 6.69
N PRO A 56 -21.00 -4.11 5.51
CA PRO A 56 -21.21 -4.75 4.20
C PRO A 56 -19.97 -4.78 3.28
N TRP A 57 -18.76 -4.63 3.80
CA TRP A 57 -17.53 -4.61 3.01
C TRP A 57 -17.33 -5.89 2.20
N GLN A 58 -16.88 -5.74 0.96
CA GLN A 58 -16.52 -6.83 0.07
C GLN A 58 -15.05 -6.72 -0.33
N SER A 59 -14.37 -7.84 -0.46
CA SER A 59 -12.99 -7.86 -0.94
C SER A 59 -12.91 -8.35 -2.38
N GLN A 60 -12.17 -7.63 -3.20
CA GLN A 60 -11.81 -8.06 -4.56
C GLN A 60 -10.29 -8.14 -4.66
N ARG A 61 -9.79 -9.30 -5.09
CA ARG A 61 -8.35 -9.56 -5.27
C ARG A 61 -8.02 -9.61 -6.75
N LEU A 62 -7.04 -8.82 -7.16
CA LEU A 62 -6.56 -8.67 -8.53
C LEU A 62 -5.20 -9.33 -8.69
N GLU A 63 -4.82 -9.67 -9.91
CA GLU A 63 -3.55 -10.37 -10.15
C GLU A 63 -2.33 -9.45 -9.98
N GLY A 64 -2.46 -8.17 -10.28
CA GLY A 64 -1.37 -7.22 -10.19
C GLY A 64 -1.85 -5.79 -9.93
N PRO A 65 -0.94 -4.90 -9.54
CA PRO A 65 -1.25 -3.51 -9.25
C PRO A 65 -1.73 -2.76 -10.50
N GLU A 66 -1.26 -3.12 -11.70
CA GLU A 66 -1.70 -2.53 -12.96
C GLU A 66 -3.19 -2.76 -13.19
N GLN A 67 -3.68 -3.96 -12.87
CA GLN A 67 -5.11 -4.26 -12.95
C GLN A 67 -5.91 -3.42 -11.97
N LEU A 68 -5.38 -3.21 -10.76
CA LEU A 68 -6.04 -2.39 -9.75
C LEU A 68 -6.15 -0.94 -10.23
N LEU A 69 -5.07 -0.35 -10.74
CA LEU A 69 -5.08 1.00 -11.33
C LEU A 69 -6.08 1.07 -12.50
N SER A 70 -6.10 0.08 -13.39
CA SER A 70 -7.02 0.06 -14.53
C SER A 70 -8.50 -0.03 -14.12
N VAL A 71 -8.81 -0.66 -12.99
CA VAL A 71 -10.18 -0.67 -12.43
C VAL A 71 -10.55 0.73 -11.93
N VAL A 72 -9.62 1.39 -11.23
CA VAL A 72 -9.81 2.77 -10.74
C VAL A 72 -10.00 3.74 -11.90
N ASP A 73 -9.20 3.67 -12.94
CA ASP A 73 -9.27 4.55 -14.11
C ASP A 73 -10.55 4.33 -14.91
N ARG A 74 -10.91 3.09 -15.18
CA ARG A 74 -12.19 2.77 -15.86
C ARG A 74 -13.41 3.25 -15.09
N SER A 75 -13.38 3.13 -13.77
CA SER A 75 -14.47 3.63 -12.93
C SER A 75 -14.63 5.15 -12.98
N ALA A 76 -13.57 5.87 -13.34
CA ALA A 76 -13.60 7.31 -13.55
C ALA A 76 -14.20 7.71 -14.90
N LEU A 77 -13.95 6.92 -15.95
CA LEU A 77 -14.42 7.17 -17.31
C LEU A 77 -15.86 6.76 -17.52
N GLN A 78 -16.33 5.76 -16.79
CA GLN A 78 -17.72 5.34 -16.77
C GLN A 78 -18.39 6.03 -15.58
N GLU A 79 -19.43 6.82 -15.83
CA GLU A 79 -20.28 7.39 -14.75
C GLU A 79 -20.86 6.31 -13.81
N GLN A 80 -20.68 5.05 -14.14
CA GLN A 80 -20.91 3.83 -13.34
C GLN A 80 -19.68 3.45 -12.49
N GLY A 81 -18.94 4.42 -11.96
CA GLY A 81 -17.77 4.18 -11.15
C GLY A 81 -17.96 3.14 -10.05
N LEU A 82 -16.87 2.74 -9.38
CA LEU A 82 -16.92 1.91 -8.17
C LEU A 82 -18.15 2.33 -7.37
N SER A 83 -19.19 1.49 -7.40
CA SER A 83 -20.49 1.81 -6.80
C SER A 83 -20.36 1.72 -5.28
N GLY A 84 -19.79 2.75 -4.67
CA GLY A 84 -19.54 2.80 -3.24
C GLY A 84 -18.14 3.31 -2.90
N ALA A 85 -17.86 3.43 -1.61
CA ALA A 85 -16.53 3.73 -1.11
C ALA A 85 -15.56 2.57 -1.43
N ALA A 86 -14.35 2.89 -1.86
CA ALA A 86 -13.33 1.88 -2.10
C ALA A 86 -12.06 2.17 -1.28
N LEU A 87 -11.52 1.13 -0.67
CA LEU A 87 -10.17 1.12 -0.12
C LEU A 87 -9.26 0.35 -1.08
N LEU A 88 -8.08 0.92 -1.33
CA LEU A 88 -7.09 0.32 -2.22
C LEU A 88 -5.88 -0.10 -1.38
N ALA A 89 -5.55 -1.39 -1.40
CA ALA A 89 -4.30 -1.86 -0.82
C ALA A 89 -3.24 -1.94 -1.92
N LEU A 90 -2.28 -1.01 -1.89
CA LEU A 90 -1.23 -0.84 -2.89
C LEU A 90 0.11 -0.55 -2.23
N GLY A 91 1.20 -0.97 -2.85
CA GLY A 91 2.52 -0.44 -2.54
C GLY A 91 2.58 1.07 -2.84
N ASP A 92 3.34 1.80 -2.01
CA ASP A 92 3.45 3.26 -2.07
C ASP A 92 3.81 3.80 -3.46
N GLY A 93 4.69 3.10 -4.17
CA GLY A 93 5.10 3.46 -5.51
C GLY A 93 4.00 3.40 -6.56
N TRP A 94 3.04 2.50 -6.39
CA TRP A 94 1.86 2.42 -7.23
C TRP A 94 0.80 3.43 -6.79
N ALA A 95 0.64 3.62 -5.49
CA ALA A 95 -0.30 4.58 -4.94
C ALA A 95 0.00 6.03 -5.37
N GLN A 96 1.27 6.37 -5.60
CA GLN A 96 1.67 7.68 -6.12
C GLN A 96 1.20 7.97 -7.56
N GLN A 97 0.80 6.95 -8.31
CA GLN A 97 0.26 7.11 -9.66
C GLN A 97 -1.24 7.48 -9.65
N LEU A 98 -1.89 7.35 -8.51
CA LEU A 98 -3.28 7.75 -8.37
C LEU A 98 -3.42 9.27 -8.39
N ASP A 99 -4.43 9.76 -9.09
CA ASP A 99 -4.78 11.17 -9.05
C ASP A 99 -5.25 11.53 -7.63
N ARG A 100 -4.46 12.37 -6.95
CA ARG A 100 -4.73 12.79 -5.58
C ARG A 100 -6.09 13.51 -5.43
N ALA A 101 -6.56 14.20 -6.44
CA ALA A 101 -7.86 14.88 -6.41
C ALA A 101 -9.03 13.91 -6.28
N ARG A 102 -8.81 12.64 -6.58
CA ARG A 102 -9.81 11.56 -6.47
C ARG A 102 -9.76 10.83 -5.14
N LEU A 103 -8.75 11.09 -4.32
CA LEU A 103 -8.59 10.46 -3.02
C LEU A 103 -9.29 11.30 -1.95
N GLN A 104 -9.96 10.61 -1.05
CA GLN A 104 -10.59 11.27 0.08
C GLN A 104 -9.64 11.38 1.27
N PRO A 105 -9.70 12.46 2.04
CA PRO A 105 -9.01 12.55 3.31
C PRO A 105 -9.35 11.38 4.21
N LEU A 106 -8.34 10.85 4.91
CA LEU A 106 -8.53 9.75 5.84
C LEU A 106 -8.94 10.31 7.20
N GLU A 107 -10.20 10.17 7.55
CA GLU A 107 -10.74 10.60 8.85
C GLU A 107 -10.48 9.57 9.95
N ALA A 108 -9.22 9.28 10.22
CA ALA A 108 -8.77 8.29 11.21
C ALA A 108 -7.70 8.86 12.14
N SER A 109 -7.95 10.04 12.70
CA SER A 109 -6.98 10.80 13.52
C SER A 109 -6.36 9.95 14.64
N ALA A 110 -7.15 9.13 15.33
CA ALA A 110 -6.66 8.26 16.39
C ALA A 110 -5.65 7.20 15.93
N LEU A 111 -5.71 6.78 14.66
CA LEU A 111 -4.75 5.87 14.05
C LEU A 111 -3.55 6.64 13.50
N LEU A 112 -3.80 7.77 12.85
CA LEU A 112 -2.76 8.58 12.21
C LEU A 112 -1.73 9.10 13.21
N VAL A 113 -2.13 9.45 14.42
CA VAL A 113 -1.19 9.89 15.47
C VAL A 113 -0.29 8.76 15.99
N GLN A 114 -0.64 7.51 15.74
CA GLN A 114 0.16 6.33 16.13
C GLN A 114 1.16 5.92 15.05
N LEU A 115 1.14 6.57 13.88
CA LEU A 115 2.06 6.24 12.80
C LEU A 115 3.51 6.53 13.21
N ALA A 116 4.38 5.55 12.96
CA ALA A 116 5.82 5.76 13.10
C ALA A 116 6.28 6.92 12.19
N PRO A 117 7.36 7.64 12.54
CA PRO A 117 7.84 8.78 11.76
C PRO A 117 8.06 8.46 10.27
N MET A 118 8.57 7.26 9.96
CA MET A 118 8.78 6.79 8.59
C MET A 118 7.49 6.61 7.79
N ALA A 119 6.33 6.46 8.43
CA ALA A 119 5.04 6.27 7.80
C ALA A 119 4.28 7.60 7.55
N GLN A 120 4.76 8.70 8.07
CA GLN A 120 4.07 9.99 7.93
C GLN A 120 4.10 10.52 6.49
N ALA A 121 5.25 10.46 5.80
CA ALA A 121 5.33 10.86 4.40
C ALA A 121 4.50 9.94 3.48
N PRO A 122 4.58 8.60 3.59
CA PRO A 122 3.68 7.70 2.87
C PRO A 122 2.19 7.95 3.13
N SER A 123 1.77 8.35 4.34
CA SER A 123 0.36 8.63 4.62
C SER A 123 -0.21 9.77 3.78
N ARG A 124 0.66 10.66 3.34
CA ARG A 124 0.33 11.78 2.44
C ARG A 124 0.72 11.49 0.99
N LEU A 125 1.06 10.24 0.65
CA LEU A 125 1.63 9.87 -0.65
C LEU A 125 2.81 10.79 -1.05
N PHE A 126 3.69 11.08 -0.09
CA PHE A 126 4.88 11.93 -0.25
C PHE A 126 4.59 13.39 -0.68
N ALA A 127 3.35 13.86 -0.51
CA ALA A 127 3.04 15.28 -0.67
C ALA A 127 3.74 16.11 0.42
N PRO A 128 3.88 17.44 0.22
CA PRO A 128 4.53 18.32 1.18
C PRO A 128 4.00 18.18 2.60
N GLU A 129 4.82 18.55 3.57
CA GLU A 129 4.42 18.60 4.97
C GLU A 129 3.21 19.52 5.13
N GLY A 130 2.25 19.08 5.96
CA GLY A 130 0.95 19.77 6.14
C GLY A 130 -0.15 19.32 5.18
N ALA A 131 0.15 18.55 4.13
CA ALA A 131 -0.89 17.96 3.30
C ALA A 131 -1.72 16.95 4.10
N VAL A 132 -3.02 16.88 3.81
CA VAL A 132 -3.95 15.97 4.48
C VAL A 132 -3.61 14.51 4.14
N PRO A 133 -3.56 13.62 5.14
CA PRO A 133 -3.38 12.19 4.92
C PRO A 133 -4.54 11.60 4.10
N VAL A 134 -4.19 10.81 3.09
CA VAL A 134 -5.15 10.11 2.21
C VAL A 134 -4.90 8.60 2.18
N ALA A 135 -3.87 8.14 2.89
CA ALA A 135 -3.49 6.75 2.95
C ALA A 135 -3.11 6.35 4.38
N PHE A 136 -3.28 5.09 4.72
CA PHE A 136 -2.81 4.50 5.97
C PHE A 136 -1.72 3.46 5.68
N PRO A 137 -0.44 3.79 5.89
CA PRO A 137 0.65 2.83 5.79
C PRO A 137 0.55 1.79 6.90
N TRP A 138 0.19 0.57 6.55
CA TRP A 138 -0.06 -0.50 7.53
C TRP A 138 1.10 -1.48 7.66
N ALA A 139 2.00 -1.50 6.67
CA ALA A 139 3.20 -2.32 6.66
C ALA A 139 4.31 -1.64 5.86
N PHE A 140 5.54 -2.00 6.16
CA PHE A 140 6.71 -1.69 5.36
C PHE A 140 7.60 -2.92 5.25
N GLY A 141 8.38 -2.97 4.18
CA GLY A 141 9.33 -4.05 3.94
C GLY A 141 10.70 -3.48 3.58
N THR A 142 11.71 -4.32 3.72
CA THR A 142 13.08 -4.02 3.28
C THR A 142 13.50 -5.03 2.23
N TRP A 143 14.09 -4.56 1.16
CA TRP A 143 14.71 -5.43 0.18
C TRP A 143 16.03 -5.96 0.73
N LEU A 144 16.21 -7.26 0.64
CA LEU A 144 17.41 -7.94 1.08
C LEU A 144 18.11 -8.61 -0.10
N LEU A 145 19.43 -8.56 -0.10
CA LEU A 145 20.24 -9.32 -1.02
C LEU A 145 20.51 -10.70 -0.41
N VAL A 146 20.03 -11.74 -1.07
CA VAL A 146 20.21 -13.13 -0.63
C VAL A 146 21.25 -13.80 -1.52
N LEU A 147 22.33 -14.27 -0.92
CA LEU A 147 23.41 -15.01 -1.59
C LEU A 147 23.25 -16.51 -1.32
N ARG A 148 23.00 -17.30 -2.37
CA ARG A 148 22.91 -18.76 -2.25
C ARG A 148 24.24 -19.39 -2.59
N SER A 149 24.87 -20.08 -1.61
CA SER A 149 26.10 -20.88 -1.79
C SER A 149 27.28 -20.13 -2.46
N ARG A 150 27.47 -18.85 -2.08
CA ARG A 150 28.52 -17.97 -2.60
C ARG A 150 29.35 -17.37 -1.45
N PRO A 151 30.19 -18.18 -0.78
CA PRO A 151 31.03 -17.70 0.34
C PRO A 151 32.04 -16.65 -0.10
N ASP A 152 32.44 -16.63 -1.38
CA ASP A 152 33.29 -15.64 -2.00
C ASP A 152 32.63 -14.25 -1.99
N LEU A 153 31.40 -14.15 -2.45
CA LEU A 153 30.63 -12.90 -2.43
C LEU A 153 30.23 -12.50 -1.00
N TRP A 154 29.94 -13.46 -0.13
CA TRP A 154 29.67 -13.18 1.27
C TRP A 154 30.83 -12.45 1.97
N ARG A 155 32.07 -12.77 1.63
CA ARG A 155 33.24 -12.04 2.14
C ARG A 155 33.27 -10.58 1.69
N GLN A 156 32.62 -10.27 0.57
CA GLN A 156 32.52 -8.95 -0.04
C GLN A 156 31.21 -8.23 0.32
N ARG A 157 30.44 -8.73 1.29
CA ARG A 157 29.10 -8.21 1.63
C ARG A 157 29.07 -6.72 1.98
N GLN A 158 30.20 -6.13 2.35
CA GLN A 158 30.33 -4.70 2.61
C GLN A 158 30.10 -3.84 1.36
N GLN A 159 30.21 -4.41 0.17
CA GLN A 159 29.88 -3.74 -1.09
C GLN A 159 28.38 -3.54 -1.26
N GLY A 160 27.55 -4.20 -0.43
CA GLY A 160 26.10 -4.03 -0.48
C GLY A 160 25.52 -4.41 -1.85
N TRP A 161 24.71 -3.54 -2.41
CA TRP A 161 24.03 -3.76 -3.69
C TRP A 161 24.95 -3.84 -4.90
N SER A 162 26.18 -3.29 -4.82
CA SER A 162 27.19 -3.38 -5.90
C SER A 162 27.58 -4.82 -6.21
N LEU A 163 27.37 -5.74 -5.28
CA LEU A 163 27.56 -7.17 -5.53
C LEU A 163 26.71 -7.70 -6.69
N LEU A 164 25.58 -7.08 -6.99
CA LEU A 164 24.75 -7.49 -8.13
C LEU A 164 25.45 -7.28 -9.48
N LEU A 165 26.45 -6.42 -9.52
CA LEU A 165 27.26 -6.12 -10.71
C LEU A 165 28.49 -7.02 -10.86
N ASP A 166 28.71 -7.95 -9.93
CA ASP A 166 29.85 -8.90 -10.03
C ASP A 166 29.72 -9.74 -11.30
N PRO A 167 30.74 -9.77 -12.18
CA PRO A 167 30.67 -10.47 -13.46
C PRO A 167 30.35 -11.97 -13.32
N SER A 168 30.69 -12.59 -12.20
CA SER A 168 30.41 -14.00 -11.92
C SER A 168 28.92 -14.30 -11.69
N LEU A 169 28.10 -13.25 -11.49
CA LEU A 169 26.65 -13.32 -11.33
C LEU A 169 25.88 -13.14 -12.64
N ARG A 170 26.58 -12.98 -13.76
CA ARG A 170 25.92 -12.85 -15.06
C ARG A 170 24.95 -14.02 -15.28
N GLU A 171 23.71 -13.70 -15.64
CA GLU A 171 22.59 -14.65 -15.84
C GLU A 171 22.19 -15.47 -14.59
N LYS A 172 22.66 -15.08 -13.40
CA LYS A 172 22.36 -15.78 -12.13
C LYS A 172 21.66 -14.90 -11.11
N VAL A 173 21.31 -13.69 -11.49
CA VAL A 173 20.62 -12.73 -10.62
C VAL A 173 19.10 -12.92 -10.79
N VAL A 174 18.40 -13.03 -9.67
CA VAL A 174 16.94 -12.99 -9.63
C VAL A 174 16.54 -11.65 -9.01
N LEU A 175 15.76 -10.88 -9.74
CA LEU A 175 15.25 -9.59 -9.29
C LEU A 175 13.73 -9.66 -9.13
N PRO A 176 13.15 -8.76 -8.31
CA PRO A 176 11.70 -8.63 -8.24
C PRO A 176 11.10 -8.31 -9.62
N SER A 177 9.89 -8.76 -9.88
CA SER A 177 9.17 -8.45 -11.13
C SER A 177 8.72 -6.98 -11.23
N SER A 178 8.84 -6.21 -10.17
CA SER A 178 8.52 -4.78 -10.16
C SER A 178 9.58 -3.97 -10.90
N PRO A 179 9.29 -3.36 -12.06
CA PRO A 179 10.23 -2.54 -12.81
C PRO A 179 10.79 -1.39 -11.99
N ARG A 180 9.95 -0.78 -11.15
CA ARG A 180 10.35 0.32 -10.27
C ARG A 180 11.48 -0.07 -9.32
N VAL A 181 11.36 -1.23 -8.67
CA VAL A 181 12.41 -1.72 -7.74
C VAL A 181 13.70 -1.95 -8.48
N VAL A 182 13.65 -2.54 -9.67
CA VAL A 182 14.83 -2.80 -10.49
C VAL A 182 15.50 -1.49 -10.93
N ILE A 183 14.70 -0.51 -11.37
CA ILE A 183 15.21 0.83 -11.75
C ILE A 183 15.86 1.53 -10.54
N GLU A 184 15.21 1.48 -9.37
CA GLU A 184 15.75 2.09 -8.15
C GLU A 184 17.08 1.45 -7.72
N LEU A 185 17.17 0.12 -7.81
CA LEU A 185 18.43 -0.60 -7.55
C LEU A 185 19.53 -0.19 -8.53
N ALA A 186 19.20 -0.06 -9.81
CA ALA A 186 20.16 0.37 -10.84
C ALA A 186 20.64 1.81 -10.58
N LEU A 187 19.74 2.73 -10.30
CA LEU A 187 20.08 4.15 -10.02
C LEU A 187 20.96 4.33 -8.78
N ARG A 188 20.84 3.46 -7.80
CA ARG A 188 21.70 3.49 -6.61
C ARG A 188 23.13 2.98 -6.87
N GLN A 189 23.39 2.36 -8.01
CA GLN A 189 24.70 1.83 -8.40
C GLN A 189 25.44 2.73 -9.43
N LEU A 190 24.76 3.73 -9.97
CA LEU A 190 25.31 4.76 -10.85
C LEU A 190 25.80 5.96 -10.04
#